data_d1d9549b907afe20f09abcc0da775750
#
_entry.id   d1d9549b907afe20f09abcc0da775750
#
_cell.length_a   1.000
_cell.length_b   1.000
_cell.length_c   1.000
_cell.angle_alpha   90.00
_cell.angle_beta   90.00
_cell.angle_gamma   90.00
#
_symmetry.space_group_name_H-M   'P 1'
#
loop_
_entity.id
_entity.type
_entity.pdbx_description
1 polymer ?
#
loop_
_entity_poly.entity_id
_entity_poly.type
_entity_poly.pdbx_seq_one_letter_code
_entity_poly.pdbx_strand_id
1 'polypeptide(L)'
;MPMSWRRVVSFVHERSAAKIGIQLGHSGRKGSTRLMWEGMDVPLAEGNWEVCGPSAIPYGAQSQVPRELDAASLDEIREQFVAAARAAARAGFDLLELHCAHGYLLSSFLSPLTNRREDRYGGSLAARLRYPLSVFDAVRAVWPKDRPMTVRISATDWHEGGLDIEDAVEIARAFAEHGAAGVDVSTGQVVSEERPAFGRSYQTPYADRIRNEIGRKYGVAVIAVGAISSYDDVNSIILAGRADLCALGRTHLYDPQWTLHAAAEQEYTGPGAVWPDPFAAGRRRPQGGRTDDPRPRLELIRAGTPRTAHARWRPGAAS
;
A
#
# COMPACT_ATOMS: atom_id res chain seq x y z
N MET A 1 1.80 -11.23 22.95
CA MET A 1 1.59 -10.92 21.51
C MET A 1 2.47 -11.72 20.52
N PRO A 2 3.76 -12.04 20.72
CA PRO A 2 4.51 -12.84 19.71
C PRO A 2 3.94 -14.23 19.42
N MET A 3 3.30 -14.86 20.41
CA MET A 3 2.74 -16.21 20.26
C MET A 3 1.56 -16.30 19.29
N SER A 4 0.72 -15.26 19.22
CA SER A 4 -0.46 -15.24 18.32
C SER A 4 -0.05 -15.17 16.85
N TRP A 5 0.92 -14.30 16.51
CA TRP A 5 1.43 -14.19 15.14
C TRP A 5 2.20 -15.43 14.70
N ARG A 6 2.99 -16.04 15.58
CA ARG A 6 3.69 -17.31 15.28
C ARG A 6 2.71 -18.39 14.83
N ARG A 7 1.54 -18.52 15.48
CA ARG A 7 0.52 -19.49 15.08
C ARG A 7 0.04 -19.25 13.63
N VAL A 8 -0.18 -17.98 13.26
CA VAL A 8 -0.59 -17.63 11.88
C VAL A 8 0.53 -17.95 10.88
N VAL A 9 1.76 -17.55 11.18
CA VAL A 9 2.91 -17.79 10.30
C VAL A 9 3.16 -19.30 10.14
N SER A 10 3.17 -20.06 11.23
CA SER A 10 3.33 -21.54 11.19
C SER A 10 2.24 -22.19 10.35
N PHE A 11 0.98 -21.74 10.51
CA PHE A 11 -0.12 -22.28 9.70
C PHE A 11 0.11 -22.05 8.19
N VAL A 12 0.55 -20.84 7.79
CA VAL A 12 0.84 -20.55 6.37
C VAL A 12 1.96 -21.45 5.84
N HIS A 13 3.06 -21.59 6.59
CA HIS A 13 4.22 -22.39 6.17
C HIS A 13 3.92 -23.89 6.14
N GLU A 14 3.08 -24.40 7.05
CA GLU A 14 2.69 -25.81 7.10
C GLU A 14 1.67 -26.20 6.04
N ARG A 15 0.85 -25.25 5.60
CA ARG A 15 -0.30 -25.53 4.70
C ARG A 15 -0.10 -25.03 3.28
N SER A 16 0.96 -24.26 3.00
CA SER A 16 1.23 -23.73 1.67
C SER A 16 2.71 -23.51 1.43
N ALA A 17 3.08 -23.29 0.16
CA ALA A 17 4.40 -22.81 -0.23
C ALA A 17 4.51 -21.27 -0.18
N ALA A 18 3.43 -20.56 0.20
CA ALA A 18 3.40 -19.12 0.24
C ALA A 18 4.36 -18.56 1.30
N LYS A 19 4.93 -17.40 1.01
CA LYS A 19 5.66 -16.60 1.98
C LYS A 19 4.70 -15.62 2.65
N ILE A 20 4.98 -15.28 3.90
CA ILE A 20 4.17 -14.33 4.66
C ILE A 20 5.00 -13.15 5.11
N GLY A 21 4.59 -11.95 4.69
CA GLY A 21 5.21 -10.69 5.08
C GLY A 21 4.44 -9.98 6.18
N ILE A 22 5.11 -9.05 6.86
CA ILE A 22 4.50 -8.12 7.79
C ILE A 22 4.84 -6.69 7.38
N GLN A 23 3.85 -5.80 7.41
CA GLN A 23 4.06 -4.37 7.26
C GLN A 23 4.08 -3.72 8.64
N LEU A 24 5.14 -2.97 8.94
CA LEU A 24 5.25 -2.14 10.14
C LEU A 24 4.96 -0.69 9.80
N GLY A 25 4.03 -0.10 10.53
CA GLY A 25 3.64 1.30 10.37
C GLY A 25 3.23 1.94 11.69
N HIS A 26 3.24 3.26 11.71
CA HIS A 26 2.71 4.09 12.80
C HIS A 26 1.72 5.07 12.20
N SER A 27 0.50 5.09 12.70
CA SER A 27 -0.61 5.87 12.12
C SER A 27 -0.35 7.39 12.08
N GLY A 28 0.51 7.89 12.96
CA GLY A 28 0.82 9.31 13.02
C GLY A 28 -0.44 10.15 13.25
N ARG A 29 -0.58 11.23 12.51
CA ARG A 29 -1.71 12.15 12.58
C ARG A 29 -3.05 11.59 12.07
N LYS A 30 -3.04 10.42 11.42
CA LYS A 30 -4.24 9.71 10.94
C LYS A 30 -4.70 8.61 11.90
N GLY A 31 -4.17 8.57 13.12
CA GLY A 31 -4.59 7.65 14.18
C GLY A 31 -5.85 8.11 14.91
N SER A 32 -6.33 7.26 15.83
CA SER A 32 -7.46 7.59 16.71
C SER A 32 -8.74 7.93 15.96
N THR A 33 -9.05 7.14 14.91
CA THR A 33 -10.22 7.34 14.05
C THR A 33 -11.22 6.19 14.18
N ARG A 34 -12.45 6.44 13.74
CA ARG A 34 -13.50 5.43 13.60
C ARG A 34 -13.08 4.35 12.60
N LEU A 35 -13.78 3.24 12.61
CA LEU A 35 -13.63 2.22 11.56
C LEU A 35 -14.01 2.83 10.21
N MET A 36 -13.27 2.45 9.16
CA MET A 36 -13.40 3.05 7.83
C MET A 36 -14.85 3.05 7.29
N TRP A 37 -15.63 2.01 7.59
CA TRP A 37 -17.03 1.89 7.18
C TRP A 37 -18.02 2.70 8.06
N GLU A 38 -17.56 3.25 9.17
CA GLU A 38 -18.34 4.15 10.05
C GLU A 38 -18.00 5.64 9.80
N GLY A 39 -16.95 5.88 9.01
CA GLY A 39 -16.47 7.21 8.66
C GLY A 39 -14.96 7.21 8.46
N MET A 40 -14.54 7.31 7.19
CA MET A 40 -13.11 7.33 6.88
C MET A 40 -12.45 8.58 7.47
N ASP A 41 -11.35 8.39 8.19
CA ASP A 41 -10.51 9.43 8.81
C ASP A 41 -11.26 10.34 9.81
N VAL A 42 -12.47 9.95 10.26
CA VAL A 42 -13.25 10.69 11.28
C VAL A 42 -12.75 10.32 12.68
N PRO A 43 -12.40 11.28 13.55
CA PRO A 43 -11.98 11.00 14.92
C PRO A 43 -13.01 10.18 15.70
N LEU A 44 -12.54 9.40 16.68
CA LEU A 44 -13.44 8.73 17.63
C LEU A 44 -14.28 9.77 18.37
N ALA A 45 -15.54 9.41 18.69
CA ALA A 45 -16.41 10.27 19.51
C ALA A 45 -15.88 10.33 20.95
N GLU A 46 -15.36 9.19 21.46
CA GLU A 46 -14.83 9.04 22.82
C GLU A 46 -13.60 8.13 22.78
N GLY A 47 -12.76 8.21 23.80
CA GLY A 47 -11.59 7.33 23.94
C GLY A 47 -10.44 7.65 22.98
N ASN A 48 -10.38 8.88 22.46
CA ASN A 48 -9.27 9.31 21.62
C ASN A 48 -7.94 9.26 22.37
N TRP A 49 -6.91 8.78 21.69
CA TRP A 49 -5.52 8.95 22.15
C TRP A 49 -4.85 10.10 21.40
N GLU A 50 -3.81 10.66 21.98
CA GLU A 50 -3.02 11.72 21.37
C GLU A 50 -2.35 11.22 20.07
N VAL A 51 -2.56 11.93 18.98
CA VAL A 51 -1.89 11.70 17.71
C VAL A 51 -0.63 12.55 17.60
N CYS A 52 0.35 12.11 16.83
CA CYS A 52 1.63 12.79 16.69
C CYS A 52 2.08 12.86 15.23
N GLY A 53 3.02 13.77 14.95
CA GLY A 53 3.56 13.97 13.61
C GLY A 53 4.82 14.80 13.60
N PRO A 54 5.41 15.05 12.43
CA PRO A 54 6.55 15.96 12.29
C PRO A 54 6.22 17.42 12.62
N SER A 55 4.97 17.82 12.43
CA SER A 55 4.48 19.17 12.68
C SER A 55 3.01 19.13 13.13
N ALA A 56 2.54 20.17 13.83
CA ALA A 56 1.18 20.28 14.36
C ALA A 56 0.15 20.61 13.26
N ILE A 57 0.11 19.79 12.19
CA ILE A 57 -0.78 19.95 11.03
C ILE A 57 -1.78 18.79 11.02
N PRO A 58 -3.09 19.04 11.22
CA PRO A 58 -4.11 17.99 11.18
C PRO A 58 -4.26 17.41 9.77
N TYR A 59 -4.80 16.18 9.65
CA TYR A 59 -5.05 15.55 8.36
C TYR A 59 -6.17 16.24 7.58
N GLY A 60 -7.25 16.57 8.24
CA GLY A 60 -8.41 17.29 7.69
C GLY A 60 -9.02 18.19 8.74
N ALA A 61 -10.05 18.95 8.35
CA ALA A 61 -10.67 19.99 9.21
C ALA A 61 -11.24 19.45 10.53
N GLN A 62 -11.64 18.18 10.57
CA GLN A 62 -12.20 17.54 11.78
C GLN A 62 -11.18 16.67 12.53
N SER A 63 -9.99 16.50 11.98
CA SER A 63 -8.93 15.64 12.56
C SER A 63 -8.31 16.31 13.78
N GLN A 64 -7.81 15.51 14.71
CA GLN A 64 -7.03 16.01 15.84
C GLN A 64 -5.76 16.71 15.31
N VAL A 65 -5.37 17.80 15.96
CA VAL A 65 -4.08 18.44 15.73
C VAL A 65 -3.00 17.54 16.37
N PRO A 66 -2.05 17.00 15.59
CA PRO A 66 -1.04 16.13 16.15
C PRO A 66 -0.04 16.92 17.02
N ARG A 67 0.44 16.29 18.09
CA ARG A 67 1.60 16.78 18.82
C ARG A 67 2.86 16.68 17.95
N GLU A 68 3.58 17.76 17.81
CA GLU A 68 4.88 17.72 17.14
C GLU A 68 5.88 16.90 17.97
N LEU A 69 6.60 16.00 17.29
CA LEU A 69 7.54 15.09 17.92
C LEU A 69 8.87 15.80 18.22
N ASP A 70 9.30 15.76 19.48
CA ASP A 70 10.64 16.14 19.91
C ASP A 70 11.67 15.01 19.68
N ALA A 71 12.93 15.28 19.95
CA ALA A 71 14.02 14.34 19.73
C ALA A 71 13.85 13.04 20.55
N ALA A 72 13.38 13.15 21.79
CA ALA A 72 13.18 12.00 22.68
C ALA A 72 12.06 11.10 22.17
N SER A 73 10.94 11.70 21.74
CA SER A 73 9.80 10.97 21.14
C SER A 73 10.17 10.29 19.81
N LEU A 74 11.01 10.93 18.99
CA LEU A 74 11.52 10.34 17.75
C LEU A 74 12.37 9.10 18.04
N ASP A 75 13.24 9.16 19.03
CA ASP A 75 14.07 8.03 19.46
C ASP A 75 13.21 6.91 20.03
N GLU A 76 12.22 7.22 20.88
CA GLU A 76 11.30 6.22 21.44
C GLU A 76 10.53 5.49 20.35
N ILE A 77 9.95 6.20 19.37
CA ILE A 77 9.21 5.59 18.26
C ILE A 77 10.14 4.72 17.41
N ARG A 78 11.36 5.14 17.15
CA ARG A 78 12.35 4.32 16.44
C ARG A 78 12.60 2.99 17.17
N GLU A 79 12.77 3.03 18.50
CA GLU A 79 12.95 1.82 19.31
C GLU A 79 11.70 0.92 19.32
N GLN A 80 10.50 1.50 19.24
CA GLN A 80 9.25 0.73 19.09
C GLN A 80 9.20 -0.02 17.75
N PHE A 81 9.66 0.61 16.63
CA PHE A 81 9.82 -0.09 15.34
C PHE A 81 10.83 -1.24 15.45
N VAL A 82 11.97 -1.02 16.10
CA VAL A 82 12.99 -2.06 16.34
C VAL A 82 12.42 -3.22 17.15
N ALA A 83 11.69 -2.93 18.22
CA ALA A 83 11.05 -3.95 19.05
C ALA A 83 10.02 -4.76 18.27
N ALA A 84 9.22 -4.09 17.42
CA ALA A 84 8.25 -4.73 16.53
C ALA A 84 8.93 -5.64 15.50
N ALA A 85 10.02 -5.18 14.88
CA ALA A 85 10.79 -5.97 13.92
C ALA A 85 11.40 -7.23 14.56
N ARG A 86 11.97 -7.11 15.77
CA ARG A 86 12.46 -8.28 16.55
C ARG A 86 11.33 -9.27 16.86
N ALA A 87 10.14 -8.78 17.19
CA ALA A 87 8.98 -9.62 17.46
C ALA A 87 8.51 -10.35 16.19
N ALA A 88 8.47 -9.64 15.04
CA ALA A 88 8.16 -10.21 13.74
C ALA A 88 9.17 -11.30 13.32
N ALA A 89 10.47 -11.04 13.48
CA ALA A 89 11.52 -12.02 13.20
C ALA A 89 11.34 -13.30 14.03
N ARG A 90 11.06 -13.17 15.34
CA ARG A 90 10.77 -14.32 16.23
C ARG A 90 9.46 -15.04 15.88
N ALA A 91 8.48 -14.35 15.33
CA ALA A 91 7.25 -14.97 14.87
C ALA A 91 7.44 -15.80 13.59
N GLY A 92 8.53 -15.56 12.84
CA GLY A 92 8.90 -16.33 11.67
C GLY A 92 8.49 -15.70 10.34
N PHE A 93 8.10 -14.42 10.28
CA PHE A 93 7.78 -13.75 9.02
C PHE A 93 8.95 -13.80 8.04
N ASP A 94 8.64 -14.00 6.75
CA ASP A 94 9.63 -14.13 5.68
C ASP A 94 10.08 -12.77 5.14
N LEU A 95 9.23 -11.75 5.21
CA LEU A 95 9.45 -10.39 4.68
C LEU A 95 8.96 -9.35 5.67
N LEU A 96 9.68 -8.23 5.77
CA LEU A 96 9.22 -7.03 6.47
C LEU A 96 9.10 -5.88 5.50
N GLU A 97 7.99 -5.17 5.53
CA GLU A 97 7.79 -3.92 4.83
C GLU A 97 7.68 -2.76 5.80
N LEU A 98 8.46 -1.71 5.58
CA LEU A 98 8.34 -0.46 6.34
C LEU A 98 7.35 0.47 5.62
N HIS A 99 6.32 0.90 6.34
CA HIS A 99 5.29 1.76 5.76
C HIS A 99 5.67 3.23 5.82
N CYS A 100 6.10 3.78 4.67
CA CYS A 100 6.48 5.17 4.48
C CYS A 100 5.53 5.91 3.51
N ALA A 101 4.25 5.49 3.44
CA ALA A 101 3.25 6.02 2.51
C ALA A 101 1.99 6.53 3.22
N HIS A 102 1.06 7.09 2.43
CA HIS A 102 -0.34 7.37 2.76
C HIS A 102 -0.57 8.34 3.91
N GLY A 103 0.35 9.29 4.14
CA GLY A 103 0.21 10.30 5.19
C GLY A 103 0.34 9.75 6.61
N TYR A 104 0.76 8.49 6.79
CA TYR A 104 1.12 7.95 8.08
C TYR A 104 2.44 8.55 8.57
N LEU A 105 2.90 8.20 9.76
CA LEU A 105 3.98 8.93 10.42
C LEU A 105 5.21 9.14 9.54
N LEU A 106 5.79 8.06 8.99
CA LEU A 106 7.03 8.17 8.20
C LEU A 106 6.79 8.90 6.86
N SER A 107 5.64 8.69 6.23
CA SER A 107 5.20 9.47 5.07
C SER A 107 5.08 10.96 5.39
N SER A 108 4.55 11.30 6.57
CA SER A 108 4.39 12.69 7.00
C SER A 108 5.73 13.42 7.15
N PHE A 109 6.82 12.71 7.42
CA PHE A 109 8.17 13.31 7.38
C PHE A 109 8.63 13.60 5.97
N LEU A 110 8.29 12.76 4.99
CA LEU A 110 8.72 12.88 3.59
C LEU A 110 8.07 14.06 2.88
N SER A 111 6.77 14.26 3.07
CA SER A 111 6.01 15.29 2.37
C SER A 111 6.24 16.70 2.92
N PRO A 112 6.50 17.70 2.06
CA PRO A 112 6.59 19.09 2.48
C PRO A 112 5.25 19.69 2.92
N LEU A 113 4.12 19.06 2.56
CA LEU A 113 2.78 19.50 3.00
C LEU A 113 2.55 19.25 4.49
N THR A 114 3.23 18.25 5.06
CA THR A 114 3.00 17.77 6.42
C THR A 114 4.20 17.95 7.34
N ASN A 115 5.38 18.24 6.78
CA ASN A 115 6.61 18.48 7.51
C ASN A 115 7.06 19.94 7.31
N ARG A 116 6.78 20.77 8.31
CA ARG A 116 7.17 22.19 8.38
C ARG A 116 8.26 22.43 9.41
N ARG A 117 9.00 21.39 9.76
CA ARG A 117 10.11 21.51 10.73
C ARG A 117 11.23 22.38 10.21
N GLU A 118 11.86 23.11 11.12
CA GLU A 118 13.04 23.96 10.85
C GLU A 118 14.33 23.34 11.36
N ASP A 119 14.25 22.15 11.99
CA ASP A 119 15.40 21.39 12.45
C ASP A 119 15.98 20.48 11.34
N ARG A 120 16.93 19.62 11.73
CA ARG A 120 17.61 18.69 10.80
C ARG A 120 16.69 17.70 10.05
N TYR A 121 15.41 17.62 10.38
CA TYR A 121 14.42 16.70 9.82
C TYR A 121 13.41 17.41 8.89
N GLY A 122 13.53 18.72 8.69
CA GLY A 122 12.65 19.52 7.84
C GLY A 122 13.34 20.23 6.67
N GLY A 123 12.61 20.96 5.85
CA GLY A 123 13.12 21.71 4.70
C GLY A 123 13.40 20.84 3.48
N SER A 124 14.66 20.64 3.07
CA SER A 124 15.00 19.89 1.87
C SER A 124 14.57 18.41 1.93
N LEU A 125 14.36 17.77 0.78
CA LEU A 125 14.04 16.34 0.72
C LEU A 125 15.07 15.49 1.46
N ALA A 126 16.36 15.79 1.32
CA ALA A 126 17.42 15.10 2.02
C ALA A 126 17.31 15.22 3.57
N ALA A 127 16.84 16.35 4.07
CA ALA A 127 16.59 16.53 5.50
C ALA A 127 15.32 15.78 5.95
N ARG A 128 14.25 15.82 5.16
CA ARG A 128 13.00 15.09 5.43
C ARG A 128 13.18 13.57 5.41
N LEU A 129 14.10 13.04 4.60
CA LEU A 129 14.47 11.62 4.55
C LEU A 129 15.21 11.13 5.80
N ARG A 130 15.88 11.99 6.56
CA ARG A 130 16.73 11.55 7.67
C ARG A 130 16.02 10.70 8.72
N TYR A 131 14.80 11.07 9.11
CA TYR A 131 14.09 10.29 10.12
C TYR A 131 13.58 8.95 9.57
N PRO A 132 12.88 8.88 8.43
CA PRO A 132 12.48 7.61 7.82
C PRO A 132 13.66 6.66 7.57
N LEU A 133 14.79 7.16 7.08
CA LEU A 133 16.01 6.36 6.88
C LEU A 133 16.61 5.89 8.22
N SER A 134 16.61 6.72 9.27
CA SER A 134 17.10 6.32 10.60
C SER A 134 16.27 5.17 11.19
N VAL A 135 14.95 5.17 10.96
CA VAL A 135 14.05 4.07 11.35
C VAL A 135 14.35 2.83 10.51
N PHE A 136 14.49 3.01 9.18
CA PHE A 136 14.83 1.91 8.26
C PHE A 136 16.12 1.22 8.67
N ASP A 137 17.20 1.96 8.90
CA ASP A 137 18.51 1.42 9.29
C ASP A 137 18.46 0.69 10.62
N ALA A 138 17.76 1.26 11.62
CA ALA A 138 17.61 0.64 12.94
C ALA A 138 16.82 -0.69 12.84
N VAL A 139 15.77 -0.74 12.03
CA VAL A 139 15.00 -1.95 11.75
C VAL A 139 15.85 -2.96 10.96
N ARG A 140 16.55 -2.52 9.89
CA ARG A 140 17.42 -3.38 9.08
C ARG A 140 18.52 -4.03 9.92
N ALA A 141 19.07 -3.32 10.89
CA ALA A 141 20.13 -3.82 11.78
C ALA A 141 19.70 -5.03 12.62
N VAL A 142 18.41 -5.17 12.91
CA VAL A 142 17.86 -6.27 13.74
C VAL A 142 17.05 -7.31 12.95
N TRP A 143 16.65 -6.99 11.72
CA TRP A 143 15.96 -7.91 10.83
C TRP A 143 16.95 -8.92 10.23
N PRO A 144 16.62 -10.22 10.12
CA PRO A 144 17.54 -11.23 9.58
C PRO A 144 18.04 -10.84 8.18
N LYS A 145 19.36 -11.00 7.96
CA LYS A 145 20.02 -10.60 6.70
C LYS A 145 19.54 -11.41 5.49
N ASP A 146 19.14 -12.63 5.70
CA ASP A 146 18.63 -13.58 4.71
C ASP A 146 17.15 -13.35 4.35
N ARG A 147 16.47 -12.42 5.05
CA ARG A 147 15.08 -12.06 4.77
C ARG A 147 15.00 -10.66 4.16
N PRO A 148 14.24 -10.49 3.06
CA PRO A 148 14.08 -9.18 2.44
C PRO A 148 13.38 -8.18 3.37
N MET A 149 13.77 -6.93 3.22
CA MET A 149 13.07 -5.78 3.82
C MET A 149 12.75 -4.79 2.72
N THR A 150 11.48 -4.47 2.56
CA THR A 150 10.95 -3.54 1.56
C THR A 150 10.50 -2.25 2.22
N VAL A 151 10.25 -1.24 1.41
CA VAL A 151 9.63 0.02 1.82
C VAL A 151 8.44 0.33 0.92
N ARG A 152 7.33 0.77 1.50
CA ARG A 152 6.21 1.29 0.75
C ARG A 152 6.21 2.81 0.81
N ILE A 153 6.09 3.46 -0.37
CA ILE A 153 6.13 4.92 -0.51
C ILE A 153 4.88 5.45 -1.23
N SER A 154 4.55 6.72 -1.02
CA SER A 154 3.64 7.48 -1.88
C SER A 154 4.46 8.23 -2.93
N ALA A 155 4.34 7.84 -4.19
CA ALA A 155 5.13 8.40 -5.28
C ALA A 155 4.63 9.77 -5.77
N THR A 156 3.51 10.24 -5.28
CA THR A 156 3.00 11.61 -5.42
C THR A 156 1.95 11.85 -4.34
N ASP A 157 1.82 13.09 -3.92
CA ASP A 157 0.79 13.50 -2.96
C ASP A 157 -0.53 13.93 -3.65
N TRP A 158 -0.58 13.94 -4.98
CA TRP A 158 -1.74 14.41 -5.76
C TRP A 158 -2.21 15.82 -5.38
N HIS A 159 -1.28 16.66 -4.91
CA HIS A 159 -1.54 18.00 -4.44
C HIS A 159 -0.38 18.93 -4.82
N GLU A 160 -0.68 20.15 -5.23
CA GLU A 160 0.34 21.16 -5.54
C GLU A 160 1.23 21.43 -4.32
N GLY A 161 2.54 21.52 -4.54
CA GLY A 161 3.53 21.70 -3.49
C GLY A 161 3.81 20.45 -2.63
N GLY A 162 3.20 19.30 -2.96
CA GLY A 162 3.50 18.01 -2.38
C GLY A 162 4.64 17.27 -3.08
N LEU A 163 4.84 16.00 -2.72
CA LEU A 163 5.76 15.12 -3.42
C LEU A 163 5.28 14.85 -4.84
N ASP A 164 6.23 14.83 -5.77
CA ASP A 164 6.05 14.41 -7.15
C ASP A 164 6.90 13.17 -7.49
N ILE A 165 6.88 12.77 -8.75
CA ILE A 165 7.62 11.58 -9.20
C ILE A 165 9.14 11.76 -9.12
N GLU A 166 9.66 12.95 -9.26
CA GLU A 166 11.09 13.24 -9.15
C GLU A 166 11.53 13.05 -7.68
N ASP A 167 10.78 13.56 -6.73
CA ASP A 167 10.99 13.31 -5.31
C ASP A 167 10.91 11.80 -4.99
N ALA A 168 9.94 11.09 -5.58
CA ALA A 168 9.76 9.66 -5.35
C ALA A 168 10.93 8.80 -5.86
N VAL A 169 11.53 9.18 -6.98
CA VAL A 169 12.75 8.55 -7.51
C VAL A 169 13.91 8.74 -6.54
N GLU A 170 14.08 9.95 -5.99
CA GLU A 170 15.11 10.23 -4.98
C GLU A 170 14.87 9.48 -3.67
N ILE A 171 13.61 9.40 -3.21
CA ILE A 171 13.22 8.61 -2.04
C ILE A 171 13.55 7.12 -2.27
N ALA A 172 13.15 6.56 -3.41
CA ALA A 172 13.43 5.17 -3.76
C ALA A 172 14.94 4.88 -3.83
N ARG A 173 15.72 5.83 -4.40
CA ARG A 173 17.18 5.76 -4.42
C ARG A 173 17.76 5.69 -3.02
N ALA A 174 17.36 6.60 -2.15
CA ALA A 174 17.87 6.66 -0.78
C ALA A 174 17.63 5.35 -0.02
N PHE A 175 16.43 4.78 -0.10
CA PHE A 175 16.15 3.47 0.52
C PHE A 175 16.93 2.33 -0.14
N ALA A 176 17.12 2.34 -1.46
CA ALA A 176 17.94 1.35 -2.16
C ALA A 176 19.40 1.39 -1.70
N GLU A 177 19.99 2.57 -1.56
CA GLU A 177 21.35 2.80 -1.05
C GLU A 177 21.51 2.35 0.42
N HIS A 178 20.44 2.41 1.21
CA HIS A 178 20.37 1.90 2.58
C HIS A 178 20.04 0.38 2.67
N GLY A 179 19.91 -0.31 1.51
CA GLY A 179 19.77 -1.76 1.46
C GLY A 179 18.32 -2.26 1.49
N ALA A 180 17.37 -1.48 1.01
CA ALA A 180 16.04 -1.99 0.73
C ALA A 180 16.10 -3.06 -0.36
N ALA A 181 15.40 -4.18 -0.15
CA ALA A 181 15.29 -5.26 -1.13
C ALA A 181 14.19 -4.98 -2.17
N GLY A 182 13.25 -4.08 -1.86
CA GLY A 182 12.17 -3.70 -2.76
C GLY A 182 11.49 -2.40 -2.38
N VAL A 183 10.82 -1.79 -3.36
CA VAL A 183 9.98 -0.59 -3.20
C VAL A 183 8.57 -0.90 -3.68
N ASP A 184 7.59 -0.81 -2.79
CA ASP A 184 6.16 -0.88 -3.10
C ASP A 184 5.66 0.54 -3.41
N VAL A 185 5.25 0.75 -4.66
CA VAL A 185 4.97 2.08 -5.21
C VAL A 185 3.48 2.36 -5.20
N SER A 186 3.05 3.05 -4.15
CA SER A 186 1.69 3.58 -4.01
C SER A 186 1.66 5.09 -4.26
N THR A 187 0.53 5.76 -4.03
CA THR A 187 0.37 7.22 -4.17
C THR A 187 -0.64 7.77 -3.17
N GLY A 188 -0.54 9.05 -2.89
CA GLY A 188 -1.55 9.85 -2.21
C GLY A 188 -1.79 9.55 -0.74
N GLN A 189 -2.97 9.94 -0.29
CA GLN A 189 -3.50 9.87 1.06
C GLN A 189 -2.70 10.66 2.11
N VAL A 190 -1.91 11.62 1.63
CA VAL A 190 -1.09 12.47 2.48
C VAL A 190 -1.89 13.64 3.03
N VAL A 191 -2.76 14.24 2.23
CA VAL A 191 -3.69 15.32 2.63
C VAL A 191 -5.10 15.01 2.18
N SER A 192 -6.10 15.57 2.85
CA SER A 192 -7.52 15.37 2.53
C SER A 192 -7.94 16.02 1.20
N GLU A 193 -7.21 17.05 0.77
CA GLU A 193 -7.47 17.84 -0.43
C GLU A 193 -6.85 17.25 -1.71
N GLU A 194 -6.25 16.07 -1.62
CA GLU A 194 -5.64 15.39 -2.76
C GLU A 194 -6.64 15.16 -3.91
N ARG A 195 -6.14 15.18 -5.16
CA ARG A 195 -6.95 14.97 -6.36
C ARG A 195 -6.37 13.87 -7.24
N PRO A 196 -6.45 12.60 -6.83
CA PRO A 196 -5.88 11.51 -7.59
C PRO A 196 -6.64 11.26 -8.90
N ALA A 197 -5.88 11.03 -9.98
CA ALA A 197 -6.43 10.59 -11.26
C ALA A 197 -6.70 9.09 -11.21
N PHE A 198 -7.81 8.68 -10.60
CA PHE A 198 -8.18 7.27 -10.50
C PHE A 198 -8.44 6.62 -11.86
N GLY A 199 -8.08 5.36 -11.98
CA GLY A 199 -8.30 4.53 -13.15
C GLY A 199 -7.67 3.15 -12.98
N ARG A 200 -7.86 2.28 -13.97
CA ARG A 200 -7.24 0.95 -13.99
C ARG A 200 -5.72 1.08 -14.00
N SER A 201 -5.06 0.43 -13.05
CA SER A 201 -3.58 0.43 -12.91
C SER A 201 -2.96 1.84 -12.84
N TYR A 202 -3.68 2.83 -12.25
CA TYR A 202 -3.34 4.26 -12.31
C TYR A 202 -2.00 4.61 -11.63
N GLN A 203 -1.50 3.76 -10.74
CA GLN A 203 -0.20 3.97 -10.07
C GLN A 203 0.96 3.30 -10.82
N THR A 204 0.68 2.45 -11.81
CA THR A 204 1.72 1.72 -12.57
C THR A 204 2.75 2.63 -13.26
N PRO A 205 2.41 3.81 -13.81
CA PRO A 205 3.42 4.71 -14.41
C PRO A 205 4.53 5.12 -13.43
N TYR A 206 4.20 5.29 -12.14
CA TYR A 206 5.17 5.61 -11.09
C TYR A 206 6.10 4.42 -10.79
N ALA A 207 5.54 3.22 -10.71
CA ALA A 207 6.31 1.99 -10.55
C ALA A 207 7.25 1.77 -11.73
N ASP A 208 6.77 1.97 -12.97
CA ASP A 208 7.55 1.86 -14.20
C ASP A 208 8.77 2.81 -14.17
N ARG A 209 8.57 4.08 -13.82
CA ARG A 209 9.63 5.06 -13.72
C ARG A 209 10.68 4.65 -12.67
N ILE A 210 10.25 4.34 -11.46
CA ILE A 210 11.15 3.91 -10.37
C ILE A 210 11.90 2.64 -10.74
N ARG A 211 11.25 1.67 -11.41
CA ARG A 211 11.90 0.45 -11.84
C ARG A 211 13.02 0.72 -12.86
N ASN A 212 12.76 1.59 -13.83
CA ASN A 212 13.75 1.89 -14.86
C ASN A 212 14.94 2.69 -14.33
N GLU A 213 14.73 3.62 -13.42
CA GLU A 213 15.78 4.51 -12.91
C GLU A 213 16.51 3.93 -11.69
N ILE A 214 15.80 3.24 -10.82
CA ILE A 214 16.32 2.74 -9.54
C ILE A 214 16.41 1.22 -9.51
N GLY A 215 15.30 0.52 -9.78
CA GLY A 215 15.22 -0.94 -9.63
C GLY A 215 16.34 -1.66 -10.37
N ARG A 216 16.51 -1.35 -11.65
CA ARG A 216 17.55 -1.96 -12.49
C ARG A 216 18.97 -1.57 -12.06
N LYS A 217 19.18 -0.34 -11.66
CA LYS A 217 20.50 0.19 -11.30
C LYS A 217 21.01 -0.38 -9.97
N TYR A 218 20.12 -0.51 -8.99
CA TYR A 218 20.46 -0.94 -7.63
C TYR A 218 20.12 -2.41 -7.34
N GLY A 219 19.51 -3.13 -8.29
CA GLY A 219 19.05 -4.51 -8.09
C GLY A 219 17.91 -4.64 -7.10
N VAL A 220 17.06 -3.62 -7.01
CA VAL A 220 15.94 -3.52 -6.06
C VAL A 220 14.65 -3.88 -6.78
N ALA A 221 13.84 -4.78 -6.22
CA ALA A 221 12.55 -5.15 -6.79
C ALA A 221 11.55 -3.99 -6.69
N VAL A 222 10.75 -3.78 -7.72
CA VAL A 222 9.69 -2.77 -7.71
C VAL A 222 8.33 -3.45 -7.79
N ILE A 223 7.45 -3.08 -6.86
CA ILE A 223 6.12 -3.65 -6.70
C ILE A 223 5.09 -2.61 -7.16
N ALA A 224 4.30 -2.95 -8.18
CA ALA A 224 3.17 -2.12 -8.61
C ALA A 224 1.93 -2.46 -7.80
N VAL A 225 1.17 -1.44 -7.41
CA VAL A 225 -0.10 -1.56 -6.69
C VAL A 225 -1.10 -0.54 -7.22
N GLY A 226 -2.38 -0.76 -7.01
CA GLY A 226 -3.44 0.21 -7.27
C GLY A 226 -4.31 -0.12 -8.48
N ALA A 227 -5.55 -0.48 -8.21
CA ALA A 227 -6.58 -0.84 -9.20
C ALA A 227 -6.14 -1.90 -10.22
N ILE A 228 -5.30 -2.84 -9.79
CA ILE A 228 -4.93 -4.06 -10.52
C ILE A 228 -5.96 -5.12 -10.14
N SER A 229 -6.73 -5.63 -11.09
CA SER A 229 -7.88 -6.50 -10.80
C SER A 229 -7.98 -7.74 -11.66
N SER A 230 -7.27 -7.83 -12.77
CA SER A 230 -7.27 -8.98 -13.66
C SER A 230 -5.87 -9.53 -13.89
N TYR A 231 -5.77 -10.78 -14.32
CA TYR A 231 -4.48 -11.35 -14.73
C TYR A 231 -3.92 -10.65 -15.98
N ASP A 232 -4.77 -10.08 -16.83
CA ASP A 232 -4.34 -9.27 -17.97
C ASP A 232 -3.62 -7.99 -17.51
N ASP A 233 -4.11 -7.34 -16.43
CA ASP A 233 -3.41 -6.21 -15.82
C ASP A 233 -2.03 -6.64 -15.34
N VAL A 234 -1.96 -7.74 -14.57
CA VAL A 234 -0.70 -8.28 -14.04
C VAL A 234 0.25 -8.63 -15.18
N ASN A 235 -0.20 -9.39 -16.17
CA ASN A 235 0.61 -9.78 -17.31
C ASN A 235 1.13 -8.56 -18.10
N SER A 236 0.27 -7.56 -18.34
CA SER A 236 0.68 -6.35 -19.04
C SER A 236 1.75 -5.55 -18.28
N ILE A 237 1.68 -5.52 -16.94
CA ILE A 237 2.66 -4.83 -16.10
C ILE A 237 3.98 -5.60 -16.10
N ILE A 238 3.94 -6.90 -15.82
CA ILE A 238 5.14 -7.73 -15.68
C ILE A 238 5.85 -7.95 -17.03
N LEU A 239 5.11 -8.34 -18.08
CA LEU A 239 5.69 -8.63 -19.39
C LEU A 239 6.23 -7.38 -20.08
N ALA A 240 5.60 -6.22 -19.88
CA ALA A 240 6.13 -4.95 -20.37
C ALA A 240 7.30 -4.43 -19.52
N GLY A 241 7.67 -5.12 -18.45
CA GLY A 241 8.78 -4.75 -17.59
C GLY A 241 8.56 -3.46 -16.80
N ARG A 242 7.31 -3.16 -16.43
CA ARG A 242 6.95 -1.96 -15.66
C ARG A 242 7.10 -2.13 -14.16
N ALA A 243 7.03 -3.36 -13.68
CA ALA A 243 7.30 -3.74 -12.30
C ALA A 243 7.84 -5.18 -12.27
N ASP A 244 8.39 -5.58 -11.13
CA ASP A 244 8.86 -6.95 -10.89
C ASP A 244 7.79 -7.80 -10.21
N LEU A 245 6.91 -7.15 -9.45
CA LEU A 245 5.80 -7.77 -8.71
C LEU A 245 4.56 -6.89 -8.79
N CYS A 246 3.38 -7.50 -8.60
CA CYS A 246 2.10 -6.81 -8.43
C CYS A 246 1.51 -7.12 -7.06
N ALA A 247 1.11 -6.08 -6.31
CA ALA A 247 0.39 -6.21 -5.07
C ALA A 247 -1.11 -6.04 -5.30
N LEU A 248 -1.91 -7.00 -4.83
CA LEU A 248 -3.35 -7.04 -4.98
C LEU A 248 -4.01 -6.89 -3.59
N GLY A 249 -4.87 -5.91 -3.43
CA GLY A 249 -5.62 -5.66 -2.19
C GLY A 249 -7.07 -6.10 -2.31
N ARG A 250 -7.93 -5.18 -2.75
CA ARG A 250 -9.39 -5.39 -2.86
C ARG A 250 -9.78 -6.60 -3.72
N THR A 251 -8.96 -6.95 -4.70
CA THR A 251 -9.15 -8.13 -5.55
C THR A 251 -9.20 -9.41 -4.71
N HIS A 252 -8.30 -9.56 -3.72
CA HIS A 252 -8.32 -10.71 -2.80
C HIS A 252 -9.41 -10.63 -1.72
N LEU A 253 -9.94 -9.44 -1.44
CA LEU A 253 -11.15 -9.32 -0.59
C LEU A 253 -12.40 -9.78 -1.32
N TYR A 254 -12.47 -9.52 -2.63
CA TYR A 254 -13.57 -9.96 -3.48
C TYR A 254 -13.48 -11.46 -3.84
N ASP A 255 -12.29 -11.92 -4.19
CA ASP A 255 -11.98 -13.30 -4.53
C ASP A 255 -10.71 -13.78 -3.79
N PRO A 256 -10.85 -14.43 -2.63
CA PRO A 256 -9.70 -14.93 -1.86
C PRO A 256 -8.84 -15.94 -2.63
N GLN A 257 -9.41 -16.62 -3.62
CA GLN A 257 -8.72 -17.62 -4.46
C GLN A 257 -8.26 -17.04 -5.81
N TRP A 258 -8.29 -15.73 -5.97
CA TRP A 258 -8.02 -15.05 -7.25
C TRP A 258 -6.77 -15.58 -7.98
N THR A 259 -5.66 -15.79 -7.27
CA THR A 259 -4.41 -16.29 -7.87
C THR A 259 -4.57 -17.68 -8.46
N LEU A 260 -5.31 -18.57 -7.77
CA LEU A 260 -5.59 -19.92 -8.27
C LEU A 260 -6.59 -19.90 -9.43
N HIS A 261 -7.59 -19.02 -9.38
CA HIS A 261 -8.53 -18.83 -10.49
C HIS A 261 -7.81 -18.28 -11.72
N ALA A 262 -6.94 -17.28 -11.56
CA ALA A 262 -6.11 -16.75 -12.64
C ALA A 262 -5.19 -17.83 -13.26
N ALA A 263 -4.58 -18.68 -12.44
CA ALA A 263 -3.78 -19.80 -12.90
C ALA A 263 -4.64 -20.81 -13.70
N ALA A 264 -5.81 -21.16 -13.19
CA ALA A 264 -6.73 -22.10 -13.86
C ALA A 264 -7.26 -21.56 -15.20
N GLU A 265 -7.58 -20.26 -15.28
CA GLU A 265 -8.03 -19.59 -16.50
C GLU A 265 -6.94 -19.55 -17.58
N GLN A 266 -5.69 -19.50 -17.18
CA GLN A 266 -4.52 -19.53 -18.08
C GLN A 266 -3.96 -20.96 -18.27
N GLU A 267 -4.65 -21.98 -17.77
CA GLU A 267 -4.22 -23.39 -17.84
C GLU A 267 -2.83 -23.63 -17.22
N TYR A 268 -2.42 -22.74 -16.29
CA TYR A 268 -1.13 -22.85 -15.62
C TYR A 268 -1.17 -23.92 -14.53
N THR A 269 -0.26 -24.88 -14.62
CA THR A 269 -0.15 -26.01 -13.68
C THR A 269 1.23 -26.08 -13.01
N GLY A 270 2.03 -25.04 -13.16
CA GLY A 270 3.39 -24.98 -12.65
C GLY A 270 3.46 -24.75 -11.12
N PRO A 271 4.69 -24.51 -10.61
CA PRO A 271 4.92 -24.25 -9.19
C PRO A 271 4.05 -23.10 -8.65
N GLY A 272 3.52 -23.27 -7.45
CA GLY A 272 2.64 -22.27 -6.81
C GLY A 272 1.14 -22.43 -7.12
N ALA A 273 0.75 -23.11 -8.20
CA ALA A 273 -0.65 -23.39 -8.52
C ALA A 273 -1.15 -24.65 -7.78
N VAL A 274 -1.03 -24.65 -6.46
CA VAL A 274 -1.44 -25.78 -5.61
C VAL A 274 -2.80 -25.48 -5.00
N TRP A 275 -3.82 -26.26 -5.42
CA TRP A 275 -5.16 -26.17 -4.84
C TRP A 275 -5.21 -26.97 -3.53
N PRO A 276 -5.83 -26.41 -2.47
CA PRO A 276 -6.10 -27.19 -1.26
C PRO A 276 -6.96 -28.42 -1.61
N ASP A 277 -6.68 -29.56 -1.00
CA ASP A 277 -7.33 -30.84 -1.28
C ASP A 277 -8.86 -30.77 -1.35
N PRO A 278 -9.57 -30.08 -0.41
CA PRO A 278 -11.03 -29.96 -0.47
C PRO A 278 -11.55 -29.24 -1.70
N PHE A 279 -10.72 -28.42 -2.35
CA PHE A 279 -11.09 -27.61 -3.51
C PHE A 279 -10.44 -28.08 -4.83
N ALA A 280 -9.67 -29.16 -4.78
CA ALA A 280 -8.93 -29.70 -5.93
C ALA A 280 -9.84 -30.05 -7.13
N ALA A 281 -11.08 -30.46 -6.85
CA ALA A 281 -12.09 -30.72 -7.91
C ALA A 281 -12.46 -29.46 -8.71
N GLY A 282 -12.36 -28.25 -8.10
CA GLY A 282 -12.62 -26.98 -8.76
C GLY A 282 -11.49 -26.47 -9.66
N ARG A 283 -10.33 -27.14 -9.67
CA ARG A 283 -9.15 -26.78 -10.47
C ARG A 283 -9.42 -26.79 -11.99
N ARG A 284 -10.34 -27.65 -12.43
CA ARG A 284 -10.73 -27.71 -13.85
C ARG A 284 -12.03 -26.94 -14.03
N ARG A 285 -12.00 -25.91 -14.85
CA ARG A 285 -13.24 -25.38 -15.42
C ARG A 285 -13.98 -26.57 -16.02
N PRO A 286 -15.28 -26.75 -15.77
CA PRO A 286 -16.04 -27.77 -16.46
C PRO A 286 -15.82 -27.56 -17.97
N GLN A 287 -15.15 -28.51 -18.64
CA GLN A 287 -15.04 -28.46 -20.09
C GLN A 287 -16.46 -28.60 -20.65
N GLY A 288 -16.95 -27.49 -21.20
CA GLY A 288 -18.00 -27.45 -22.20
C GLY A 288 -19.23 -28.31 -21.97
N GLY A 289 -20.05 -27.96 -21.00
CA GLY A 289 -21.46 -27.92 -21.36
C GLY A 289 -21.73 -26.49 -21.83
N ARG A 290 -22.09 -26.28 -23.05
CA ARG A 290 -22.94 -25.17 -23.45
C ARG A 290 -24.24 -25.33 -22.67
N THR A 291 -24.22 -25.09 -21.39
CA THR A 291 -25.43 -24.75 -20.68
C THR A 291 -25.63 -23.28 -20.98
N ASP A 292 -26.75 -22.97 -21.54
CA ASP A 292 -27.30 -21.63 -21.61
C ASP A 292 -27.30 -21.06 -20.19
N ASP A 293 -26.18 -20.46 -19.81
CA ASP A 293 -26.04 -19.73 -18.54
C ASP A 293 -26.77 -18.39 -18.75
N PRO A 294 -27.88 -18.14 -18.05
CA PRO A 294 -28.65 -16.93 -18.21
C PRO A 294 -28.01 -15.71 -17.56
N ARG A 295 -26.70 -15.73 -17.32
CA ARG A 295 -26.01 -14.50 -16.92
C ARG A 295 -26.12 -13.50 -18.08
N PRO A 296 -26.67 -12.31 -17.85
CA PRO A 296 -26.76 -11.30 -18.89
C PRO A 296 -25.33 -11.02 -19.39
N ARG A 297 -25.11 -11.29 -20.68
CA ARG A 297 -23.94 -10.73 -21.37
C ARG A 297 -23.99 -9.24 -21.12
N LEU A 298 -22.97 -8.69 -20.49
CA LEU A 298 -22.75 -7.26 -20.53
C LEU A 298 -22.54 -6.91 -22.01
N GLU A 299 -23.64 -6.57 -22.68
CA GLU A 299 -23.55 -5.94 -23.98
C GLU A 299 -22.75 -4.66 -23.79
N LEU A 300 -21.62 -4.60 -24.46
CA LEU A 300 -20.90 -3.37 -24.68
C LEU A 300 -21.91 -2.35 -25.18
N ILE A 301 -22.29 -1.41 -24.32
CA ILE A 301 -23.04 -0.23 -24.70
C ILE A 301 -22.16 0.50 -25.71
N ARG A 302 -22.41 0.26 -27.00
CA ARG A 302 -21.89 1.11 -28.07
C ARG A 302 -22.35 2.52 -27.75
N ALA A 303 -21.40 3.43 -27.67
CA ALA A 303 -21.65 4.86 -27.52
C ALA A 303 -22.64 5.30 -28.61
N GLY A 304 -23.88 5.42 -28.23
CA GLY A 304 -24.93 6.04 -29.01
C GLY A 304 -25.17 7.43 -28.45
N THR A 305 -25.07 8.41 -29.31
CA THR A 305 -25.37 9.84 -29.20
C THR A 305 -26.19 10.33 -28.00
N PRO A 306 -25.85 11.47 -27.40
CA PRO A 306 -26.53 11.99 -26.22
C PRO A 306 -27.95 12.45 -26.58
N ARG A 307 -28.95 11.84 -25.99
CA ARG A 307 -30.29 12.42 -25.89
C ARG A 307 -30.34 13.40 -24.73
N THR A 308 -30.42 14.67 -25.06
CA THR A 308 -30.79 15.75 -24.15
C THR A 308 -32.16 15.48 -23.54
N ALA A 309 -32.25 15.25 -22.25
CA ALA A 309 -33.49 15.31 -21.50
C ALA A 309 -33.31 16.28 -20.31
N HIS A 310 -33.84 17.49 -20.47
CA HIS A 310 -34.04 18.43 -19.39
C HIS A 310 -35.10 17.89 -18.44
N ALA A 311 -34.71 17.40 -17.27
CA ALA A 311 -35.59 17.21 -16.12
C ALA A 311 -35.39 18.38 -15.17
N ARG A 312 -36.38 19.30 -15.12
CA ARG A 312 -36.47 20.38 -14.14
C ARG A 312 -36.84 19.79 -12.78
N TRP A 313 -35.95 19.93 -11.82
CA TRP A 313 -36.24 19.70 -10.42
C TRP A 313 -37.08 20.88 -9.87
N ARG A 314 -38.23 20.60 -9.22
CA ARG A 314 -39.01 21.56 -8.45
C ARG A 314 -38.95 21.19 -6.97
N PRO A 315 -38.63 22.12 -6.06
CA PRO A 315 -38.73 21.87 -4.64
C PRO A 315 -40.20 21.99 -4.18
N GLY A 316 -40.69 20.95 -3.49
CA GLY A 316 -41.97 21.00 -2.82
C GLY A 316 -41.84 21.67 -1.45
N ALA A 317 -42.76 22.58 -1.18
CA ALA A 317 -42.89 23.31 0.06
C ALA A 317 -43.42 22.42 1.20
N ALA A 318 -42.99 22.79 2.42
CA ALA A 318 -43.41 22.20 3.65
C ALA A 318 -44.90 22.56 4.00
N SER A 319 -45.55 21.67 4.65
CA SER A 319 -46.51 21.93 5.72
C SER A 319 -46.35 20.87 6.80
#